data_73d0d47608fae6fe9b7e0906debc2870
#
_entry.id   73d0d47608fae6fe9b7e0906debc2870
#
_cell.length_a   1.000
_cell.length_b   1.000
_cell.length_c   1.000
_cell.angle_alpha   90.00
_cell.angle_beta   90.00
_cell.angle_gamma   90.00
#
_symmetry.space_group_name_H-M   'P 1'
#
loop_
_entity.id
_entity.type
_entity.pdbx_description
1 polymer ?
#
loop_
_entity_poly.entity_id
_entity_poly.type
_entity_poly.pdbx_seq_one_letter_code
_entity_poly.pdbx_strand_id
1 'polypeptide(L)'
;RGEAYAAYSWCCDVADVEVDTITGLTSTKRLVSVVECGRVINPIIAKGQIEGGVAQAVGFATCENVVMEKGEMKNTQYTNYIIPTSADVPDLDVEFIEFPKSNPGPFGAKGIGELPCDGPAPAIAGAVAQALGGVFLNEIPLLPENVLGAVR
;
A
#
# COMPACT_ATOMS: atom_id res chain seq x y z
N ARG A 1 -18.35 1.61 27.81
CA ARG A 1 -17.48 1.52 26.62
C ARG A 1 -18.21 2.28 25.53
N GLY A 2 -17.65 3.42 25.11
CA GLY A 2 -18.17 4.17 23.96
C GLY A 2 -17.58 3.62 22.65
N GLU A 3 -18.17 3.98 21.52
CA GLU A 3 -17.58 3.74 20.21
C GLU A 3 -16.30 4.57 20.06
N ALA A 4 -15.19 3.92 19.76
CA ALA A 4 -13.88 4.59 19.64
C ALA A 4 -13.80 5.46 18.38
N TYR A 5 -14.56 5.11 17.33
CA TYR A 5 -14.54 5.77 16.04
C TYR A 5 -15.95 6.20 15.62
N ALA A 6 -16.07 7.46 15.24
CA ALA A 6 -17.36 8.03 14.81
C ALA A 6 -17.71 7.66 13.36
N ALA A 7 -16.72 7.35 12.54
CA ALA A 7 -16.89 7.03 11.12
C ALA A 7 -15.73 6.16 10.62
N TYR A 8 -16.00 5.36 9.59
CA TYR A 8 -15.03 4.50 8.90
C TYR A 8 -14.94 4.93 7.44
N SER A 9 -13.71 5.12 6.96
CA SER A 9 -13.41 5.31 5.54
C SER A 9 -13.19 3.95 4.88
N TRP A 10 -13.34 3.90 3.56
CA TRP A 10 -13.20 2.68 2.76
C TRP A 10 -12.29 2.97 1.58
N CYS A 11 -11.49 1.99 1.19
CA CYS A 11 -10.75 2.03 -0.06
C CYS A 11 -10.82 0.70 -0.79
N CYS A 12 -10.58 0.79 -2.09
CA CYS A 12 -10.35 -0.36 -2.95
C CYS A 12 -9.14 -0.04 -3.83
N ASP A 13 -8.12 -0.88 -3.75
CA ASP A 13 -6.87 -0.69 -4.47
C ASP A 13 -6.68 -1.80 -5.49
N VAL A 14 -6.24 -1.41 -6.69
CA VAL A 14 -5.91 -2.33 -7.78
C VAL A 14 -4.50 -2.01 -8.24
N ALA A 15 -3.62 -3.02 -8.22
CA ALA A 15 -2.24 -2.89 -8.63
C ALA A 15 -1.98 -3.61 -9.96
N ASP A 16 -1.19 -2.98 -10.83
CA ASP A 16 -0.57 -3.58 -12.00
C ASP A 16 0.92 -3.74 -11.74
N VAL A 17 1.45 -4.96 -11.88
CA VAL A 17 2.82 -5.32 -11.54
C VAL A 17 3.52 -6.02 -12.68
N GLU A 18 4.83 -5.86 -12.71
CA GLU A 18 5.73 -6.64 -13.54
C GLU A 18 6.67 -7.45 -12.64
N VAL A 19 6.78 -8.74 -12.90
CA VAL A 19 7.66 -9.65 -12.16
C VAL A 19 8.69 -10.25 -13.13
N ASP A 20 9.96 -9.99 -12.88
CA ASP A 20 11.04 -10.66 -13.60
C ASP A 20 11.30 -12.03 -12.95
N THR A 21 10.87 -13.09 -13.62
CA THR A 21 11.02 -14.47 -13.13
C THR A 21 12.46 -15.00 -13.14
N ILE A 22 13.40 -14.29 -13.76
CA ILE A 22 14.81 -14.63 -13.76
C ILE A 22 15.51 -14.03 -12.54
N THR A 23 15.23 -12.78 -12.23
CA THR A 23 15.87 -12.04 -11.11
C THR A 23 15.04 -12.05 -9.83
N GLY A 24 13.73 -12.29 -9.92
CA GLY A 24 12.78 -12.17 -8.82
C GLY A 24 12.36 -10.73 -8.51
N LEU A 25 12.82 -9.76 -9.29
CA LEU A 25 12.46 -8.36 -9.07
C LEU A 25 10.99 -8.12 -9.40
N THR A 26 10.32 -7.42 -8.51
CA THR A 26 8.94 -6.97 -8.67
C THR A 26 8.89 -5.47 -8.81
N SER A 27 8.17 -4.96 -9.80
CA SER A 27 7.95 -3.54 -10.03
C SER A 27 6.46 -3.27 -10.11
N THR A 28 5.95 -2.38 -9.27
CA THR A 28 4.58 -1.87 -9.38
C THR A 28 4.56 -0.79 -10.44
N LYS A 29 3.80 -1.00 -11.52
CA LYS A 29 3.75 -0.06 -12.66
C LYS A 29 2.65 0.98 -12.49
N ARG A 30 1.50 0.55 -12.03
CA ARG A 30 0.33 1.40 -11.83
C ARG A 30 -0.45 0.93 -10.61
N LEU A 31 -1.03 1.88 -9.90
CA LEU A 31 -1.97 1.62 -8.82
C LEU A 31 -3.16 2.55 -8.94
N VAL A 32 -4.35 1.98 -8.83
CA VAL A 32 -5.61 2.74 -8.79
C VAL A 32 -6.17 2.60 -7.39
N SER A 33 -6.40 3.73 -6.73
CA SER A 33 -6.99 3.80 -5.40
C SER A 33 -8.33 4.52 -5.45
N VAL A 34 -9.41 3.81 -5.16
CA VAL A 34 -10.77 4.38 -5.06
C VAL A 34 -11.12 4.53 -3.59
N VAL A 35 -11.34 5.77 -3.16
CA VAL A 35 -11.44 6.13 -1.74
C VAL A 35 -12.80 6.74 -1.44
N GLU A 36 -13.46 6.22 -0.40
CA GLU A 36 -14.63 6.81 0.22
C GLU A 36 -14.21 7.37 1.59
N CYS A 37 -14.07 8.69 1.68
CA CYS A 37 -13.72 9.40 2.91
C CYS A 37 -14.78 10.44 3.31
N GLY A 38 -16.04 10.20 2.92
CA GLY A 38 -17.11 11.16 3.07
C GLY A 38 -16.89 12.37 2.15
N ARG A 39 -17.19 13.56 2.66
CA ARG A 39 -16.94 14.79 1.92
C ARG A 39 -15.44 15.10 1.83
N VAL A 40 -14.94 15.26 0.62
CA VAL A 40 -13.54 15.66 0.38
C VAL A 40 -13.41 17.17 0.61
N ILE A 41 -12.82 17.57 1.74
CA ILE A 41 -12.72 18.99 2.12
C ILE A 41 -11.76 19.75 1.21
N ASN A 42 -10.61 19.14 0.90
CA ASN A 42 -9.62 19.69 -0.01
C ASN A 42 -9.09 18.57 -0.92
N PRO A 43 -9.54 18.49 -2.18
CA PRO A 43 -9.16 17.41 -3.09
C PRO A 43 -7.65 17.29 -3.34
N ILE A 44 -6.93 18.40 -3.41
CA ILE A 44 -5.48 18.39 -3.67
C ILE A 44 -4.73 17.78 -2.48
N ILE A 45 -5.04 18.22 -1.26
CA ILE A 45 -4.40 17.71 -0.04
C ILE A 45 -4.82 16.27 0.21
N ALA A 46 -6.09 15.94 0.00
CA ALA A 46 -6.60 14.58 0.15
C ALA A 46 -5.90 13.61 -0.83
N LYS A 47 -5.75 14.00 -2.11
CA LYS A 47 -5.01 13.21 -3.08
C LYS A 47 -3.55 13.02 -2.66
N GLY A 48 -2.87 14.08 -2.22
CA GLY A 48 -1.48 13.98 -1.74
C GLY A 48 -1.34 13.08 -0.51
N GLN A 49 -2.35 13.02 0.37
CA GLN A 49 -2.36 12.06 1.49
C GLN A 49 -2.42 10.61 0.99
N ILE A 50 -3.26 10.33 -0.01
CA ILE A 50 -3.34 8.98 -0.60
C ILE A 50 -2.02 8.63 -1.29
N GLU A 51 -1.47 9.53 -2.12
CA GLU A 51 -0.20 9.33 -2.81
C GLU A 51 0.96 9.01 -1.84
N GLY A 52 1.05 9.75 -0.74
CA GLY A 52 2.07 9.53 0.29
C GLY A 52 1.92 8.19 1.01
N GLY A 53 0.70 7.78 1.35
CA GLY A 53 0.44 6.48 1.98
C GLY A 53 0.71 5.31 1.03
N VAL A 54 0.33 5.43 -0.23
CA VAL A 54 0.64 4.43 -1.27
C VAL A 54 2.15 4.24 -1.41
N ALA A 55 2.93 5.32 -1.42
CA ALA A 55 4.39 5.21 -1.50
C ALA A 55 4.97 4.39 -0.34
N GLN A 56 4.47 4.57 0.88
CA GLN A 56 4.84 3.73 2.02
C GLN A 56 4.42 2.28 1.84
N ALA A 57 3.20 2.03 1.37
CA ALA A 57 2.69 0.68 1.16
C ALA A 57 3.47 -0.09 0.06
N VAL A 58 3.94 0.60 -0.99
CA VAL A 58 4.86 0.02 -1.97
C VAL A 58 6.14 -0.45 -1.29
N GLY A 59 6.70 0.35 -0.37
CA GLY A 59 7.85 -0.04 0.42
C GLY A 59 7.61 -1.30 1.25
N PHE A 60 6.51 -1.35 1.98
CA PHE A 60 6.13 -2.54 2.76
C PHE A 60 5.97 -3.78 1.89
N ALA A 61 5.39 -3.62 0.71
CA ALA A 61 5.18 -4.74 -0.20
C ALA A 61 6.48 -5.27 -0.81
N THR A 62 7.48 -4.42 -1.09
CA THR A 62 8.55 -4.77 -2.02
C THR A 62 9.97 -4.72 -1.45
N CYS A 63 10.27 -3.83 -0.51
CA CYS A 63 11.67 -3.61 -0.11
C CYS A 63 11.92 -3.36 1.38
N GLU A 64 10.94 -2.88 2.15
CA GLU A 64 11.16 -2.56 3.57
C GLU A 64 11.18 -3.82 4.43
N ASN A 65 12.37 -4.30 4.74
CA ASN A 65 12.58 -5.49 5.56
C ASN A 65 13.17 -5.12 6.91
N VAL A 66 12.40 -5.30 7.98
CA VAL A 66 12.86 -5.09 9.36
C VAL A 66 13.56 -6.33 9.86
N VAL A 67 14.88 -6.25 10.11
CA VAL A 67 15.66 -7.35 10.65
C VAL A 67 15.77 -7.21 12.17
N MET A 68 15.14 -8.15 12.89
CA MET A 68 15.14 -8.18 14.36
C MET A 68 15.97 -9.34 14.88
N GLU A 69 16.89 -9.06 15.81
CA GLU A 69 17.65 -10.07 16.54
C GLU A 69 17.59 -9.79 18.03
N LYS A 70 17.12 -10.76 18.81
CA LYS A 70 17.00 -10.68 20.28
C LYS A 70 16.27 -9.42 20.77
N GLY A 71 15.27 -8.94 20.03
CA GLY A 71 14.50 -7.75 20.36
C GLY A 71 15.13 -6.42 19.93
N GLU A 72 16.25 -6.46 19.21
CA GLU A 72 16.92 -5.27 18.66
C GLU A 72 16.82 -5.22 17.14
N MET A 73 16.49 -4.08 16.60
CA MET A 73 16.52 -3.85 15.15
C MET A 73 17.97 -3.70 14.68
N LYS A 74 18.38 -4.47 13.68
CA LYS A 74 19.78 -4.52 13.19
C LYS A 74 20.03 -3.61 12.00
N ASN A 75 19.03 -3.30 11.22
CA ASN A 75 19.12 -2.43 10.05
C ASN A 75 18.49 -1.06 10.34
N THR A 76 19.19 -0.24 11.11
CA THR A 76 18.68 1.05 11.62
C THR A 76 19.10 2.26 10.77
N GLN A 77 19.74 2.06 9.64
CA GLN A 77 20.25 3.13 8.77
C GLN A 77 19.72 2.98 7.35
N TYR A 78 19.55 4.08 6.62
CA TYR A 78 19.10 4.06 5.22
C TYR A 78 20.05 3.31 4.26
N THR A 79 21.23 2.95 4.71
CA THR A 79 22.16 2.10 3.95
C THR A 79 21.81 0.61 4.02
N ASN A 80 21.01 0.20 4.99
CA ASN A 80 20.62 -1.19 5.23
C ASN A 80 19.14 -1.40 5.56
N TYR A 81 18.38 -0.32 5.74
CA TYR A 81 16.91 -0.30 5.72
C TYR A 81 16.47 0.46 4.48
N ILE A 82 16.11 -0.26 3.44
CA ILE A 82 15.80 0.31 2.14
C ILE A 82 14.35 0.77 2.12
N ILE A 83 14.16 2.02 1.73
CA ILE A 83 12.84 2.62 1.50
C ILE A 83 12.67 2.94 0.00
N PRO A 84 11.44 3.03 -0.50
CA PRO A 84 11.18 3.44 -1.88
C PRO A 84 11.73 4.84 -2.17
N THR A 85 12.22 5.02 -3.37
CA THR A 85 12.56 6.33 -3.92
C THR A 85 11.46 6.81 -4.87
N SER A 86 11.57 8.02 -5.38
CA SER A 86 10.61 8.53 -6.38
C SER A 86 10.60 7.73 -7.69
N ALA A 87 11.63 6.93 -7.94
CA ALA A 87 11.70 6.04 -9.11
C ALA A 87 10.92 4.73 -8.91
N ASP A 88 10.62 4.37 -7.67
CA ASP A 88 9.94 3.13 -7.30
C ASP A 88 8.43 3.33 -7.14
N VAL A 89 7.97 4.59 -7.05
CA VAL A 89 6.55 4.93 -6.91
C VAL A 89 5.85 4.72 -8.26
N PRO A 90 4.75 3.95 -8.32
CA PRO A 90 4.04 3.67 -9.56
C PRO A 90 3.28 4.90 -10.07
N ASP A 91 2.82 4.83 -11.31
CA ASP A 91 1.76 5.73 -11.79
C ASP A 91 0.52 5.53 -10.92
N LEU A 92 0.02 6.62 -10.31
CA LEU A 92 -1.06 6.55 -9.34
C LEU A 92 -2.29 7.33 -9.78
N ASP A 93 -3.40 6.61 -9.92
CA ASP A 93 -4.73 7.19 -10.11
C ASP A 93 -5.51 7.15 -8.79
N VAL A 94 -5.98 8.30 -8.34
CA VAL A 94 -6.80 8.43 -7.13
C VAL A 94 -8.16 8.98 -7.49
N GLU A 95 -9.20 8.22 -7.15
CA GLU A 95 -10.59 8.58 -7.33
C GLU A 95 -11.31 8.66 -5.98
N PHE A 96 -12.12 9.70 -5.78
CA PHE A 96 -12.94 9.84 -4.58
C PHE A 96 -14.40 9.58 -4.87
N ILE A 97 -15.02 8.76 -4.03
CA ILE A 97 -16.46 8.50 -4.05
C ILE A 97 -17.10 9.18 -2.82
N GLU A 98 -18.10 10.02 -3.04
CA GLU A 98 -18.81 10.70 -1.95
C GLU A 98 -20.19 10.05 -1.72
N PHE A 99 -20.45 9.60 -0.50
CA PHE A 99 -21.76 9.16 -0.04
C PHE A 99 -22.29 10.10 1.09
N PRO A 100 -22.82 11.28 0.73
CA PRO A 100 -23.06 12.35 1.72
C PRO A 100 -24.17 12.06 2.74
N LYS A 101 -25.04 11.07 2.51
CA LYS A 101 -26.28 10.91 3.32
C LYS A 101 -26.12 10.14 4.63
N SER A 102 -24.98 9.54 4.91
CA SER A 102 -24.82 8.64 6.09
C SER A 102 -23.58 8.92 6.93
N ASN A 103 -22.98 10.10 6.81
CA ASN A 103 -21.69 10.35 7.41
C ASN A 103 -21.78 11.21 8.68
N PRO A 104 -21.48 10.63 9.88
CA PRO A 104 -21.51 11.34 11.14
C PRO A 104 -20.26 12.23 11.40
N GLY A 105 -19.27 12.23 10.50
CA GLY A 105 -18.05 13.00 10.67
C GLY A 105 -18.25 14.51 10.58
N PRO A 106 -17.35 15.32 11.16
CA PRO A 106 -17.37 16.77 11.06
C PRO A 106 -17.40 17.23 9.61
N PHE A 107 -18.33 18.12 9.29
CA PHE A 107 -18.60 18.61 7.90
C PHE A 107 -18.90 17.50 6.88
N GLY A 108 -19.24 16.30 7.35
CA GLY A 108 -19.44 15.13 6.50
C GLY A 108 -18.15 14.45 6.03
N ALA A 109 -16.99 14.83 6.56
CA ALA A 109 -15.70 14.20 6.24
C ALA A 109 -15.39 13.02 7.15
N LYS A 110 -14.52 12.11 6.70
CA LYS A 110 -13.95 11.00 7.45
C LYS A 110 -12.42 11.08 7.42
N GLY A 111 -11.76 10.32 8.30
CA GLY A 111 -10.30 10.27 8.33
C GLY A 111 -9.73 9.51 7.13
N ILE A 112 -8.57 9.97 6.63
CA ILE A 112 -7.83 9.31 5.54
C ILE A 112 -6.33 9.17 5.85
N GLY A 113 -5.94 9.28 7.14
CA GLY A 113 -4.53 9.28 7.52
C GLY A 113 -3.82 7.96 7.26
N GLU A 114 -4.40 6.85 7.72
CA GLU A 114 -3.80 5.50 7.65
C GLU A 114 -4.33 4.67 6.50
N LEU A 115 -5.55 4.95 6.05
CA LEU A 115 -6.24 4.20 5.00
C LEU A 115 -5.37 3.86 3.77
N PRO A 116 -4.58 4.81 3.20
CA PRO A 116 -3.80 4.53 2.01
C PRO A 116 -2.56 3.65 2.24
N CYS A 117 -2.24 3.32 3.48
CA CYS A 117 -1.16 2.39 3.82
C CYS A 117 -1.64 0.93 3.88
N ASP A 118 -2.95 0.70 4.09
CA ASP A 118 -3.48 -0.63 4.40
C ASP A 118 -3.80 -1.45 3.13
N GLY A 119 -4.38 -0.83 2.11
CA GLY A 119 -4.89 -1.51 0.92
C GLY A 119 -3.84 -1.85 -0.15
N PRO A 120 -2.89 -0.94 -0.48
CA PRO A 120 -2.00 -1.16 -1.62
C PRO A 120 -1.04 -2.33 -1.47
N ALA A 121 -0.49 -2.59 -0.28
CA ALA A 121 0.44 -3.69 -0.09
C ALA A 121 -0.19 -5.08 -0.37
N PRO A 122 -1.39 -5.42 0.16
CA PRO A 122 -2.08 -6.64 -0.23
C PRO A 122 -2.53 -6.65 -1.70
N ALA A 123 -2.87 -5.50 -2.31
CA ALA A 123 -3.17 -5.43 -3.73
C ALA A 123 -1.96 -5.80 -4.59
N ILE A 124 -0.77 -5.29 -4.25
CA ILE A 124 0.50 -5.64 -4.91
C ILE A 124 0.79 -7.13 -4.72
N ALA A 125 0.68 -7.65 -3.50
CA ALA A 125 0.91 -9.08 -3.24
C ALA A 125 -0.05 -9.98 -4.02
N GLY A 126 -1.32 -9.60 -4.12
CA GLY A 126 -2.30 -10.29 -4.94
C GLY A 126 -1.98 -10.26 -6.44
N ALA A 127 -1.52 -9.11 -6.97
CA ALA A 127 -1.12 -8.97 -8.35
C ALA A 127 0.13 -9.81 -8.68
N VAL A 128 1.12 -9.83 -7.76
CA VAL A 128 2.31 -10.70 -7.89
C VAL A 128 1.91 -12.18 -7.89
N ALA A 129 1.00 -12.58 -7.00
CA ALA A 129 0.48 -13.95 -7.00
C ALA A 129 -0.17 -14.33 -8.34
N GLN A 130 -0.92 -13.42 -8.96
CA GLN A 130 -1.50 -13.64 -10.29
C GLN A 130 -0.41 -13.76 -11.36
N ALA A 131 0.61 -12.90 -11.34
CA ALA A 131 1.75 -12.95 -12.27
C ALA A 131 2.53 -14.26 -12.15
N LEU A 132 2.57 -14.86 -10.96
CA LEU A 132 3.20 -16.16 -10.68
C LEU A 132 2.26 -17.37 -10.90
N GLY A 133 1.17 -17.20 -11.65
CA GLY A 133 0.25 -18.29 -11.97
C GLY A 133 -0.64 -18.74 -10.78
N GLY A 134 -0.87 -17.88 -9.81
CA GLY A 134 -1.71 -18.15 -8.64
C GLY A 134 -0.94 -18.62 -7.41
N VAL A 135 0.38 -18.53 -7.41
CA VAL A 135 1.21 -18.88 -6.25
C VAL A 135 1.24 -17.70 -5.26
N PHE A 136 0.62 -17.88 -4.11
CA PHE A 136 0.62 -16.86 -3.05
C PHE A 136 1.90 -16.91 -2.23
N LEU A 137 2.51 -15.72 -2.06
CA LEU A 137 3.56 -15.46 -1.10
C LEU A 137 2.89 -14.94 0.19
N ASN A 138 3.09 -15.65 1.31
CA ASN A 138 2.44 -15.31 2.59
C ASN A 138 3.24 -14.32 3.44
N GLU A 139 4.33 -13.80 2.90
CA GLU A 139 5.23 -12.88 3.59
C GLU A 139 5.53 -11.68 2.72
N ILE A 140 5.61 -10.52 3.33
CA ILE A 140 6.12 -9.27 2.75
C ILE A 140 7.33 -8.81 3.59
N PRO A 141 8.28 -8.07 3.00
CA PRO A 141 8.33 -7.64 1.60
C PRO A 141 8.57 -8.81 0.62
N LEU A 142 8.09 -8.63 -0.62
CA LEU A 142 8.25 -9.56 -1.75
C LEU A 142 9.68 -9.46 -2.30
N LEU A 143 10.66 -9.83 -1.48
CA LEU A 143 12.07 -9.78 -1.87
C LEU A 143 12.36 -10.75 -3.02
N PRO A 144 13.36 -10.46 -3.86
CA PRO A 144 13.71 -11.31 -5.01
C PRO A 144 13.91 -12.78 -4.65
N GLU A 145 14.54 -13.07 -3.52
CA GLU A 145 14.74 -14.45 -3.03
C GLU A 145 13.42 -15.16 -2.70
N ASN A 146 12.43 -14.44 -2.16
CA ASN A 146 11.11 -15.00 -1.83
C ASN A 146 10.32 -15.29 -3.11
N VAL A 147 10.37 -14.37 -4.08
CA VAL A 147 9.72 -14.52 -5.39
C VAL A 147 10.33 -15.69 -6.16
N LEU A 148 11.67 -15.79 -6.24
CA LEU A 148 12.35 -16.90 -6.91
C LEU A 148 12.10 -18.25 -6.23
N GLY A 149 11.94 -18.26 -4.91
CA GLY A 149 11.57 -19.46 -4.16
C GLY A 149 10.18 -20.00 -4.52
N ALA A 150 9.27 -19.12 -4.92
CA ALA A 150 7.91 -19.48 -5.32
C ALA A 150 7.78 -19.95 -6.79
N VAL A 151 8.73 -19.58 -7.66
CA VAL A 151 8.73 -19.95 -9.10
C VAL A 151 9.32 -21.34 -9.34
N ARG A 152 10.04 -21.89 -8.37
CA ARG A 152 10.70 -23.20 -8.45
C ARG A 152 9.81 -24.32 -7.95
#